data_66ea64d339e01dabd8b6d790e70d9b43
#
_entry.id   66ea64d339e01dabd8b6d790e70d9b43
#
_cell.length_a   1.000
_cell.length_b   1.000
_cell.length_c   1.000
_cell.angle_alpha   90.00
_cell.angle_beta   90.00
_cell.angle_gamma   90.00
#
_symmetry.space_group_name_H-M   'P 1'
#
loop_
_entity.id
_entity.type
_entity.pdbx_description
1 polymer ?
#
loop_
_entity_poly.entity_id
_entity_poly.type
_entity_poly.pdbx_seq_one_letter_code
_entity_poly.pdbx_strand_id
1 'polypeptide(L)'
;YDVAGHKEAAKRGLPKLRDSVSAFPVMTDKKNVDVFKKFKVLSKTEVASREHIFVEKYIKQVTIEAETAALMARTLILPAAIRQQTELSEAVAATEAADVSTSTIRTQLEQHVELVNKFNEAIEALEAAGEAHHEDVHKHAKHIRDHVLPAMNELRDLADALEARISADLWPLPSYREM
;
A
#
# COMPACT_ATOMS: atom_id res chain seq x y z
N TYR A 1 -21.98 -4.25 -7.77
CA TYR A 1 -22.75 -3.36 -6.88
C TYR A 1 -22.58 -1.92 -7.35
N ASP A 2 -23.64 -1.38 -7.94
CA ASP A 2 -23.71 0.00 -8.41
C ASP A 2 -24.19 0.97 -7.30
N VAL A 3 -24.23 2.26 -7.62
CA VAL A 3 -24.69 3.30 -6.67
C VAL A 3 -26.17 3.08 -6.27
N ALA A 4 -27.00 2.52 -7.15
CA ALA A 4 -28.40 2.24 -6.89
C ALA A 4 -28.55 1.08 -5.88
N GLY A 5 -27.76 0.03 -6.04
CA GLY A 5 -27.70 -1.09 -5.10
C GLY A 5 -27.27 -0.67 -3.69
N HIS A 6 -26.31 0.25 -3.57
CA HIS A 6 -25.92 0.81 -2.29
C HIS A 6 -27.02 1.65 -1.61
N LYS A 7 -27.78 2.43 -2.39
CA LYS A 7 -28.91 3.21 -1.87
C LYS A 7 -30.02 2.29 -1.38
N GLU A 8 -30.33 1.23 -2.12
CA GLU A 8 -31.34 0.25 -1.73
C GLU A 8 -30.95 -0.54 -0.47
N ALA A 9 -29.67 -0.94 -0.34
CA ALA A 9 -29.15 -1.58 0.86
C ALA A 9 -29.29 -0.68 2.09
N ALA A 10 -28.92 0.60 1.97
CA ALA A 10 -29.11 1.58 3.04
C ALA A 10 -30.59 1.77 3.43
N LYS A 11 -31.50 1.84 2.45
CA LYS A 11 -32.94 1.94 2.66
C LYS A 11 -33.48 0.73 3.42
N ARG A 12 -32.93 -0.45 3.20
CA ARG A 12 -33.30 -1.69 3.92
C ARG A 12 -32.60 -1.83 5.28
N GLY A 13 -31.80 -0.87 5.70
CA GLY A 13 -31.09 -0.91 6.98
C GLY A 13 -29.92 -1.91 7.00
N LEU A 14 -29.41 -2.31 5.83
CA LEU A 14 -28.24 -3.17 5.76
C LEU A 14 -26.95 -2.37 6.07
N PRO A 15 -26.09 -2.87 6.96
CA PRO A 15 -24.85 -2.17 7.28
C PRO A 15 -23.92 -2.15 6.07
N LYS A 16 -23.24 -1.01 5.85
CA LYS A 16 -22.23 -0.84 4.81
C LYS A 16 -20.86 -0.89 5.45
N LEU A 17 -20.32 -2.08 5.56
CA LEU A 17 -18.98 -2.33 6.07
C LEU A 17 -18.05 -2.51 4.86
N ARG A 18 -17.15 -1.52 4.63
CA ARG A 18 -16.33 -1.48 3.41
C ARG A 18 -14.96 -2.12 3.59
N ASP A 19 -14.54 -2.30 4.83
CA ASP A 19 -13.23 -2.80 5.20
C ASP A 19 -13.31 -3.69 6.44
N SER A 20 -12.25 -4.47 6.67
CA SER A 20 -12.16 -5.40 7.80
C SER A 20 -12.20 -4.69 9.15
N VAL A 21 -11.58 -3.52 9.27
CA VAL A 21 -11.52 -2.75 10.52
C VAL A 21 -12.91 -2.28 10.94
N SER A 22 -13.75 -1.89 9.96
CA SER A 22 -15.15 -1.53 10.21
C SER A 22 -16.02 -2.75 10.52
N ALA A 23 -15.65 -3.94 10.02
CA ALA A 23 -16.43 -5.17 10.19
C ALA A 23 -16.18 -5.88 11.52
N PHE A 24 -14.94 -5.86 12.05
CA PHE A 24 -14.58 -6.58 13.27
C PHE A 24 -15.48 -6.25 14.48
N PRO A 25 -15.77 -4.97 14.83
CA PRO A 25 -16.60 -4.65 15.98
C PRO A 25 -18.02 -5.22 15.90
N VAL A 26 -18.55 -5.41 14.67
CA VAL A 26 -19.88 -5.97 14.46
C VAL A 26 -20.01 -7.40 14.99
N MET A 27 -18.92 -8.15 15.07
CA MET A 27 -18.92 -9.50 15.66
C MET A 27 -19.38 -9.50 17.12
N THR A 28 -19.03 -8.46 17.87
CA THR A 28 -19.35 -8.31 19.29
C THR A 28 -20.67 -7.57 19.55
N ASP A 29 -21.39 -7.16 18.50
CA ASP A 29 -22.72 -6.59 18.63
C ASP A 29 -23.65 -7.53 19.39
N LYS A 30 -24.50 -6.95 20.26
CA LYS A 30 -25.41 -7.70 21.12
C LYS A 30 -26.26 -8.72 20.34
N LYS A 31 -26.80 -8.34 19.17
CA LYS A 31 -27.60 -9.24 18.34
C LYS A 31 -26.85 -10.47 17.88
N ASN A 32 -25.58 -10.32 17.51
CA ASN A 32 -24.73 -11.42 17.03
C ASN A 32 -24.30 -12.33 18.19
N VAL A 33 -23.91 -11.73 19.32
CA VAL A 33 -23.59 -12.49 20.56
C VAL A 33 -24.81 -13.27 21.05
N ASP A 34 -26.00 -12.68 21.03
CA ASP A 34 -27.23 -13.35 21.45
C ASP A 34 -27.57 -14.56 20.54
N VAL A 35 -27.33 -14.46 19.23
CA VAL A 35 -27.49 -15.59 18.29
C VAL A 35 -26.54 -16.72 18.63
N PHE A 36 -25.24 -16.45 18.78
CA PHE A 36 -24.25 -17.47 19.15
C PHE A 36 -24.61 -18.16 20.48
N LYS A 37 -25.01 -17.38 21.47
CA LYS A 37 -25.44 -17.88 22.79
C LYS A 37 -26.70 -18.74 22.69
N LYS A 38 -27.73 -18.28 21.92
CA LYS A 38 -28.97 -19.01 21.72
C LYS A 38 -28.77 -20.41 21.16
N PHE A 39 -27.87 -20.51 20.17
CA PHE A 39 -27.57 -21.79 19.52
C PHE A 39 -26.42 -22.57 20.22
N LYS A 40 -25.91 -22.07 21.35
CA LYS A 40 -24.82 -22.70 22.13
C LYS A 40 -23.55 -22.96 21.31
N VAL A 41 -23.25 -22.05 20.35
CA VAL A 41 -22.07 -22.16 19.48
C VAL A 41 -20.86 -21.49 20.13
N LEU A 42 -21.02 -20.25 20.60
CA LEU A 42 -19.98 -19.48 21.28
C LEU A 42 -20.57 -18.68 22.45
N SER A 43 -19.79 -18.55 23.51
CA SER A 43 -20.04 -17.63 24.61
C SER A 43 -19.66 -16.20 24.22
N LYS A 44 -20.11 -15.21 24.99
CA LYS A 44 -19.72 -13.81 24.79
C LYS A 44 -18.20 -13.63 24.84
N THR A 45 -17.53 -14.31 25.77
CA THR A 45 -16.07 -14.22 25.94
C THR A 45 -15.33 -14.82 24.75
N GLU A 46 -15.82 -15.93 24.21
CA GLU A 46 -15.21 -16.56 23.01
C GLU A 46 -15.39 -15.68 21.76
N VAL A 47 -16.54 -15.03 21.58
CA VAL A 47 -16.76 -14.08 20.48
C VAL A 47 -15.79 -12.89 20.59
N ALA A 48 -15.66 -12.31 21.79
CA ALA A 48 -14.76 -11.19 22.02
C ALA A 48 -13.27 -11.59 21.79
N SER A 49 -12.87 -12.79 22.26
CA SER A 49 -11.53 -13.31 22.02
C SER A 49 -11.23 -13.50 20.54
N ARG A 50 -12.18 -14.04 19.77
CA ARG A 50 -12.03 -14.23 18.32
C ARG A 50 -11.93 -12.92 17.57
N GLU A 51 -12.76 -11.95 17.93
CA GLU A 51 -12.72 -10.62 17.34
C GLU A 51 -11.34 -9.98 17.58
N HIS A 52 -10.84 -10.00 18.81
CA HIS A 52 -9.52 -9.50 19.14
C HIS A 52 -8.40 -10.16 18.34
N ILE A 53 -8.44 -11.50 18.19
CA ILE A 53 -7.48 -12.26 17.38
C ILE A 53 -7.52 -11.84 15.90
N PHE A 54 -8.72 -11.59 15.34
CA PHE A 54 -8.83 -11.13 13.95
C PHE A 54 -8.25 -9.72 13.75
N VAL A 55 -8.49 -8.81 14.70
CA VAL A 55 -7.89 -7.47 14.67
C VAL A 55 -6.37 -7.54 14.75
N GLU A 56 -5.82 -8.31 15.71
CA GLU A 56 -4.37 -8.51 15.81
C GLU A 56 -3.76 -9.14 14.56
N LYS A 57 -4.44 -10.14 13.97
CA LYS A 57 -3.98 -10.77 12.73
C LYS A 57 -3.93 -9.75 11.58
N TYR A 58 -4.97 -8.92 11.45
CA TYR A 58 -4.99 -7.86 10.44
C TYR A 58 -3.82 -6.89 10.61
N ILE A 59 -3.60 -6.41 11.84
CA ILE A 59 -2.49 -5.51 12.17
C ILE A 59 -1.15 -6.15 11.76
N LYS A 60 -0.87 -7.35 12.27
CA LYS A 60 0.40 -8.05 12.01
C LYS A 60 0.64 -8.30 10.51
N GLN A 61 -0.39 -8.73 9.81
CA GLN A 61 -0.28 -9.01 8.37
C GLN A 61 0.05 -7.74 7.58
N VAL A 62 -0.72 -6.67 7.76
CA VAL A 62 -0.49 -5.42 7.01
C VAL A 62 0.84 -4.77 7.40
N THR A 63 1.24 -4.85 8.67
CA THR A 63 2.57 -4.35 9.09
C THR A 63 3.70 -5.08 8.36
N ILE A 64 3.66 -6.43 8.29
CA ILE A 64 4.67 -7.21 7.57
C ILE A 64 4.67 -6.85 6.07
N GLU A 65 3.50 -6.68 5.46
CA GLU A 65 3.37 -6.29 4.06
C GLU A 65 3.98 -4.89 3.82
N ALA A 66 3.73 -3.92 4.71
CA ALA A 66 4.27 -2.58 4.63
C ALA A 66 5.80 -2.53 4.79
N GLU A 67 6.32 -3.22 5.81
CA GLU A 67 7.77 -3.35 6.04
C GLU A 67 8.46 -4.01 4.84
N THR A 68 7.86 -5.07 4.29
CA THR A 68 8.40 -5.77 3.11
C THR A 68 8.38 -4.86 1.88
N ALA A 69 7.28 -4.13 1.65
CA ALA A 69 7.18 -3.18 0.53
C ALA A 69 8.24 -2.07 0.63
N ALA A 70 8.41 -1.46 1.81
CA ALA A 70 9.45 -0.45 2.05
C ALA A 70 10.87 -1.01 1.84
N LEU A 71 11.13 -2.23 2.35
CA LEU A 71 12.43 -2.90 2.17
C LEU A 71 12.72 -3.16 0.69
N MET A 72 11.77 -3.71 -0.06
CA MET A 72 11.92 -3.97 -1.51
C MET A 72 12.10 -2.67 -2.29
N ALA A 73 11.32 -1.65 -1.98
CA ALA A 73 11.44 -0.34 -2.61
C ALA A 73 12.83 0.25 -2.41
N ARG A 74 13.33 0.25 -1.17
CA ARG A 74 14.63 0.81 -0.80
C ARG A 74 15.82 0.01 -1.32
N THR A 75 15.74 -1.32 -1.31
CA THR A 75 16.89 -2.18 -1.60
C THR A 75 16.94 -2.72 -3.03
N LEU A 76 15.82 -2.73 -3.73
CA LEU A 76 15.74 -3.27 -5.09
C LEU A 76 15.37 -2.18 -6.11
N ILE A 77 14.22 -1.52 -5.95
CA ILE A 77 13.68 -0.60 -6.96
C ILE A 77 14.45 0.71 -7.00
N LEU A 78 14.67 1.36 -5.85
CA LEU A 78 15.38 2.64 -5.78
C LEU A 78 16.80 2.56 -6.36
N PRO A 79 17.64 1.53 -6.06
CA PRO A 79 18.94 1.37 -6.69
C PRO A 79 18.86 1.16 -8.21
N ALA A 80 17.84 0.46 -8.72
CA ALA A 80 17.64 0.29 -10.16
C ALA A 80 17.26 1.63 -10.83
N ALA A 81 16.38 2.41 -10.20
CA ALA A 81 15.99 3.74 -10.68
C ALA A 81 17.18 4.71 -10.72
N ILE A 82 18.07 4.68 -9.70
CA ILE A 82 19.30 5.50 -9.68
C ILE A 82 20.27 5.07 -10.81
N ARG A 83 20.38 3.78 -11.12
CA ARG A 83 21.20 3.31 -12.25
C ARG A 83 20.65 3.83 -13.58
N GLN A 84 19.35 3.74 -13.81
CA GLN A 84 18.71 4.31 -14.98
C GLN A 84 18.94 5.83 -15.09
N GLN A 85 18.88 6.55 -13.97
CA GLN A 85 19.20 7.98 -13.93
C GLN A 85 20.65 8.25 -14.37
N THR A 86 21.58 7.42 -13.94
CA THR A 86 23.00 7.53 -14.33
C THR A 86 23.16 7.35 -15.85
N GLU A 87 22.55 6.31 -16.42
CA GLU A 87 22.61 6.07 -17.87
C GLU A 87 22.03 7.22 -18.69
N LEU A 88 20.88 7.77 -18.27
CA LEU A 88 20.29 8.94 -18.91
C LEU A 88 21.18 10.18 -18.79
N SER A 89 21.83 10.38 -17.65
CA SER A 89 22.73 11.51 -17.41
C SER A 89 24.00 11.40 -18.28
N GLU A 90 24.58 10.21 -18.38
CA GLU A 90 25.73 9.94 -19.24
C GLU A 90 25.38 10.13 -20.72
N ALA A 91 24.21 9.68 -21.16
CA ALA A 91 23.73 9.86 -22.52
C ALA A 91 23.52 11.35 -22.87
N VAL A 92 22.99 12.16 -21.94
CA VAL A 92 22.89 13.62 -22.12
C VAL A 92 24.30 14.21 -22.28
N ALA A 93 25.22 13.93 -21.37
CA ALA A 93 26.57 14.48 -21.40
C ALA A 93 27.35 14.08 -22.67
N ALA A 94 27.27 12.82 -23.09
CA ALA A 94 27.94 12.32 -24.29
C ALA A 94 27.35 12.97 -25.57
N THR A 95 26.05 13.17 -25.65
CA THR A 95 25.40 13.80 -26.80
C THR A 95 25.75 15.29 -26.91
N GLU A 96 25.82 16.01 -25.79
CA GLU A 96 26.24 17.41 -25.72
C GLU A 96 27.73 17.57 -26.12
N ALA A 97 28.59 16.66 -25.71
CA ALA A 97 29.98 16.66 -26.09
C ALA A 97 30.20 16.46 -27.62
N ALA A 98 29.20 15.91 -28.31
CA ALA A 98 29.18 15.75 -29.77
C ALA A 98 28.48 16.92 -30.51
N ASP A 99 28.17 18.04 -29.85
CA ASP A 99 27.46 19.20 -30.40
C ASP A 99 26.06 18.84 -30.99
N VAL A 100 25.38 17.81 -30.43
CA VAL A 100 24.05 17.39 -30.86
C VAL A 100 23.02 17.85 -29.82
N SER A 101 21.81 18.19 -30.28
CA SER A 101 20.72 18.61 -29.40
C SER A 101 20.26 17.50 -28.46
N THR A 102 20.15 17.78 -27.15
CA THR A 102 19.76 16.86 -26.10
C THR A 102 18.35 17.12 -25.55
N SER A 103 17.54 18.00 -26.19
CA SER A 103 16.27 18.47 -25.63
C SER A 103 15.35 17.33 -25.18
N THR A 104 15.18 16.30 -25.99
CA THR A 104 14.26 15.17 -25.68
C THR A 104 14.79 14.32 -24.54
N ILE A 105 16.07 13.94 -24.59
CA ILE A 105 16.66 13.06 -23.56
C ILE A 105 16.82 13.79 -22.21
N ARG A 106 17.06 15.11 -22.25
CA ARG A 106 17.10 15.97 -21.07
C ARG A 106 15.73 16.00 -20.39
N THR A 107 14.63 16.17 -21.15
CA THR A 107 13.26 16.11 -20.61
C THR A 107 12.95 14.74 -19.98
N GLN A 108 13.42 13.65 -20.59
CA GLN A 108 13.27 12.30 -20.00
C GLN A 108 14.05 12.18 -18.69
N LEU A 109 15.28 12.68 -18.62
CA LEU A 109 16.08 12.70 -17.39
C LEU A 109 15.40 13.52 -16.29
N GLU A 110 14.93 14.71 -16.59
CA GLU A 110 14.22 15.57 -15.61
C GLU A 110 12.99 14.89 -15.04
N GLN A 111 12.16 14.28 -15.89
CA GLN A 111 10.97 13.53 -15.47
C GLN A 111 11.34 12.29 -14.64
N HIS A 112 12.43 11.62 -14.99
CA HIS A 112 12.88 10.44 -14.24
C HIS A 112 13.40 10.84 -12.86
N VAL A 113 14.20 11.89 -12.75
CA VAL A 113 14.70 12.44 -11.47
C VAL A 113 13.53 12.85 -10.56
N GLU A 114 12.53 13.54 -11.10
CA GLU A 114 11.34 13.91 -10.33
C GLU A 114 10.62 12.67 -9.78
N LEU A 115 10.48 11.63 -10.60
CA LEU A 115 9.82 10.39 -10.19
C LEU A 115 10.62 9.64 -9.11
N VAL A 116 11.95 9.59 -9.23
CA VAL A 116 12.86 8.99 -8.23
C VAL A 116 12.76 9.73 -6.89
N ASN A 117 12.70 11.06 -6.91
CA ASN A 117 12.55 11.85 -5.70
C ASN A 117 11.21 11.56 -5.00
N LYS A 118 10.10 11.57 -5.76
CA LYS A 118 8.76 11.23 -5.23
C LYS A 118 8.74 9.80 -4.66
N PHE A 119 9.39 8.87 -5.32
CA PHE A 119 9.48 7.49 -4.86
C PHE A 119 10.24 7.37 -3.53
N ASN A 120 11.35 8.09 -3.38
CA ASN A 120 12.08 8.12 -2.11
C ASN A 120 11.25 8.77 -0.98
N GLU A 121 10.55 9.87 -1.26
CA GLU A 121 9.63 10.51 -0.29
C GLU A 121 8.50 9.55 0.13
N ALA A 122 7.96 8.76 -0.80
CA ALA A 122 6.93 7.77 -0.50
C ALA A 122 7.45 6.60 0.35
N ILE A 123 8.70 6.18 0.17
CA ILE A 123 9.35 5.18 1.05
C ILE A 123 9.41 5.73 2.48
N GLU A 124 9.91 6.96 2.66
CA GLU A 124 10.03 7.60 3.97
C GLU A 124 8.65 7.81 4.64
N ALA A 125 7.64 8.19 3.85
CA ALA A 125 6.27 8.34 4.33
C ALA A 125 5.67 7.00 4.81
N LEU A 126 5.92 5.89 4.09
CA LEU A 126 5.46 4.57 4.50
C LEU A 126 6.17 4.09 5.77
N GLU A 127 7.49 4.26 5.86
CA GLU A 127 8.27 3.93 7.05
C GLU A 127 7.76 4.71 8.28
N ALA A 128 7.59 6.03 8.14
CA ALA A 128 7.05 6.88 9.21
C ALA A 128 5.61 6.50 9.62
N ALA A 129 4.76 6.14 8.67
CA ALA A 129 3.40 5.66 8.98
C ALA A 129 3.42 4.32 9.73
N GLY A 130 4.39 3.46 9.44
CA GLY A 130 4.58 2.15 10.10
C GLY A 130 5.12 2.23 11.53
N GLU A 131 5.85 3.31 11.89
CA GLU A 131 6.42 3.49 13.24
C GLU A 131 5.37 3.80 14.31
N ALA A 132 4.20 4.30 13.92
CA ALA A 132 3.18 4.71 14.88
C ALA A 132 2.54 3.50 15.56
N HIS A 133 2.71 3.41 16.88
CA HIS A 133 2.14 2.36 17.72
C HIS A 133 1.03 2.89 18.63
N HIS A 134 -0.06 2.14 18.77
CA HIS A 134 -1.16 2.45 19.66
C HIS A 134 -1.41 1.27 20.62
N GLU A 135 -1.52 1.53 21.92
CA GLU A 135 -1.83 0.50 22.92
C GLU A 135 -3.21 -0.15 22.69
N ASP A 136 -4.19 0.65 22.24
CA ASP A 136 -5.52 0.15 21.87
C ASP A 136 -5.48 -0.49 20.48
N VAL A 137 -5.78 -1.79 20.42
CA VAL A 137 -5.72 -2.61 19.20
C VAL A 137 -6.65 -2.09 18.10
N HIS A 138 -7.84 -1.56 18.44
CA HIS A 138 -8.76 -1.03 17.46
C HIS A 138 -8.30 0.33 16.90
N LYS A 139 -7.67 1.17 17.74
CA LYS A 139 -7.05 2.41 17.29
C LYS A 139 -5.87 2.12 16.39
N HIS A 140 -5.07 1.10 16.72
CA HIS A 140 -3.96 0.68 15.89
C HIS A 140 -4.43 0.15 14.52
N ALA A 141 -5.46 -0.70 14.48
CA ALA A 141 -6.06 -1.16 13.23
C ALA A 141 -6.60 -0.01 12.37
N LYS A 142 -7.24 0.99 12.99
CA LYS A 142 -7.69 2.20 12.28
C LYS A 142 -6.52 3.00 11.72
N HIS A 143 -5.44 3.19 12.50
CA HIS A 143 -4.24 3.86 12.02
C HIS A 143 -3.66 3.16 10.79
N ILE A 144 -3.54 1.84 10.81
CA ILE A 144 -3.08 1.05 9.66
C ILE A 144 -3.96 1.27 8.44
N ARG A 145 -5.29 1.18 8.60
CA ARG A 145 -6.23 1.41 7.50
C ARG A 145 -6.13 2.84 6.92
N ASP A 146 -6.01 3.85 7.80
CA ASP A 146 -6.17 5.25 7.42
C ASP A 146 -4.85 5.90 6.98
N HIS A 147 -3.69 5.32 7.34
CA HIS A 147 -2.37 5.89 7.06
C HIS A 147 -1.43 4.91 6.37
N VAL A 148 -1.27 3.70 6.88
CA VAL A 148 -0.30 2.75 6.32
C VAL A 148 -0.75 2.22 4.96
N LEU A 149 -2.00 1.78 4.81
CA LEU A 149 -2.51 1.29 3.53
C LEU A 149 -2.50 2.35 2.41
N PRO A 150 -2.90 3.62 2.66
CA PRO A 150 -2.76 4.67 1.64
C PRO A 150 -1.31 4.92 1.23
N ALA A 151 -0.36 4.95 2.18
CA ALA A 151 1.06 5.12 1.88
C ALA A 151 1.62 3.93 1.07
N MET A 152 1.22 2.70 1.38
CA MET A 152 1.57 1.52 0.55
C MET A 152 1.04 1.64 -0.88
N ASN A 153 -0.19 2.11 -1.06
CA ASN A 153 -0.77 2.29 -2.39
C ASN A 153 -0.02 3.36 -3.19
N GLU A 154 0.29 4.50 -2.56
CA GLU A 154 1.09 5.56 -3.20
C GLU A 154 2.48 5.08 -3.62
N LEU A 155 3.17 4.36 -2.72
CA LEU A 155 4.46 3.75 -3.04
C LEU A 155 4.36 2.78 -4.22
N ARG A 156 3.30 1.96 -4.28
CA ARG A 156 3.06 1.05 -5.38
C ARG A 156 2.82 1.78 -6.69
N ASP A 157 1.97 2.80 -6.71
CA ASP A 157 1.66 3.57 -7.92
C ASP A 157 2.95 4.20 -8.51
N LEU A 158 3.84 4.68 -7.64
CA LEU A 158 5.14 5.22 -8.05
C LEU A 158 6.11 4.13 -8.54
N ALA A 159 6.09 2.94 -7.91
CA ALA A 159 6.87 1.80 -8.38
C ALA A 159 6.42 1.33 -9.77
N ASP A 160 5.12 1.23 -10.02
CA ASP A 160 4.53 0.89 -11.31
C ASP A 160 4.90 1.94 -12.38
N ALA A 161 4.96 3.22 -12.00
CA ALA A 161 5.43 4.29 -12.91
C ALA A 161 6.93 4.20 -13.22
N LEU A 162 7.76 3.76 -12.28
CA LEU A 162 9.19 3.50 -12.48
C LEU A 162 9.40 2.26 -13.36
N GLU A 163 8.66 1.17 -13.14
CA GLU A 163 8.72 -0.05 -13.98
C GLU A 163 8.53 0.29 -15.47
N ALA A 164 7.59 1.16 -15.79
CA ALA A 164 7.32 1.58 -17.17
C ALA A 164 8.45 2.41 -17.81
N ARG A 165 9.46 2.87 -17.06
CA ARG A 165 10.52 3.78 -17.52
C ARG A 165 11.92 3.24 -17.36
N ILE A 166 12.11 2.26 -16.49
CA ILE A 166 13.41 1.62 -16.25
C ILE A 166 13.62 0.55 -17.32
N SER A 167 14.84 0.43 -17.81
CA SER A 167 15.25 -0.62 -18.74
C SER A 167 14.99 -2.02 -18.15
N ALA A 168 14.52 -2.94 -18.97
CA ALA A 168 14.13 -4.29 -18.52
C ALA A 168 15.31 -5.07 -17.89
N ASP A 169 16.54 -4.81 -18.31
CA ASP A 169 17.75 -5.41 -17.74
C ASP A 169 18.16 -4.82 -16.38
N LEU A 170 17.69 -3.62 -16.05
CA LEU A 170 17.88 -2.99 -14.74
C LEU A 170 16.72 -3.26 -13.76
N TRP A 171 15.54 -3.62 -14.27
CA TRP A 171 14.36 -3.84 -13.42
C TRP A 171 14.53 -5.10 -12.57
N PRO A 172 14.45 -5.00 -11.22
CA PRO A 172 14.85 -6.10 -10.33
C PRO A 172 13.73 -7.09 -10.02
N LEU A 173 12.52 -6.86 -10.49
CA LEU A 173 11.35 -7.69 -10.21
C LEU A 173 10.80 -8.31 -11.50
N PRO A 174 10.07 -9.45 -11.42
CA PRO A 174 9.38 -10.00 -12.58
C PRO A 174 8.39 -8.97 -13.14
N SER A 175 8.46 -8.70 -14.43
CA SER A 175 7.49 -7.85 -15.11
C SER A 175 6.16 -8.57 -15.34
N TYR A 176 5.06 -7.83 -15.54
CA TYR A 176 3.76 -8.42 -15.89
C TYR A 176 3.78 -9.29 -17.14
N ARG A 177 4.78 -9.16 -18.01
CA ARG A 177 4.97 -10.00 -19.18
C ARG A 177 5.55 -11.38 -18.88
N GLU A 178 6.20 -11.52 -17.73
CA GLU A 178 6.89 -12.74 -17.29
C GLU A 178 6.03 -13.58 -16.35
N MET A 179 4.92 -13.02 -15.85
CA MET A 179 3.91 -13.70 -15.03
C MET A 179 2.78 -14.28 -15.89
#